data_bb675e8fbc25b7b34777cd828f9cba44
#
_entry.id   bb675e8fbc25b7b34777cd828f9cba44
#
_cell.length_a   1.000
_cell.length_b   1.000
_cell.length_c   1.000
_cell.angle_alpha   90.00
_cell.angle_beta   90.00
_cell.angle_gamma   90.00
#
_symmetry.space_group_name_H-M   'P 1'
#
loop_
_entity.id
_entity.type
_entity.pdbx_description
1 polymer ?
#
loop_
_entity_poly.entity_id
_entity_poly.type
_entity_poly.pdbx_seq_one_letter_code
_entity_poly.pdbx_strand_id
1 'polypeptide(L)'
;MFSYIKIIKLYLFLILVCFLNLFSTSSISHEIKPSIADFTYDESYLNFKIRLNAELILSNIDASTVSNTDSSSLSEIYDKFRILSKKDLEEMFQNSWSEISSNIDIKINNETKKINLIKTEVEDIKNFEISRDTHVYFRVLLDENSEQFTFRWVKNYGPIILRENNNNKLEDELVTEYLQSGIESSQFSFKENNFSKTFNSFAKFFVLGIQHIIPKGLDHILFIFGLFLFSASLKKLITQ
;
A
#
# COMPACT_ATOMS: atom_id res chain seq x y z
N MET A 1 -42.79 38.22 -17.20
CA MET A 1 -43.01 36.77 -17.24
C MET A 1 -41.71 35.99 -17.37
N PHE A 2 -40.82 36.30 -18.31
CA PHE A 2 -39.52 35.57 -18.49
C PHE A 2 -38.56 35.62 -17.29
N SER A 3 -38.59 36.66 -16.46
CA SER A 3 -37.71 36.77 -15.28
C SER A 3 -38.11 35.82 -14.15
N TYR A 4 -39.38 35.63 -13.90
CA TYR A 4 -39.89 34.68 -12.87
C TYR A 4 -39.57 33.22 -13.19
N ILE A 5 -39.63 32.85 -14.46
CA ILE A 5 -39.30 31.46 -14.88
C ILE A 5 -37.82 31.15 -14.63
N LYS A 6 -36.91 32.12 -14.84
CA LYS A 6 -35.48 31.95 -14.56
C LYS A 6 -35.23 31.82 -13.05
N ILE A 7 -35.91 32.60 -12.23
CA ILE A 7 -35.79 32.52 -10.78
C ILE A 7 -36.31 31.18 -10.25
N ILE A 8 -37.46 30.72 -10.73
CA ILE A 8 -37.99 29.37 -10.36
C ILE A 8 -37.05 28.27 -10.73
N LYS A 9 -36.45 28.28 -11.94
CA LYS A 9 -35.47 27.29 -12.37
C LYS A 9 -34.22 27.31 -11.48
N LEU A 10 -33.74 28.47 -11.08
CA LEU A 10 -32.61 28.60 -10.16
C LEU A 10 -32.93 28.02 -8.78
N TYR A 11 -34.10 28.29 -8.21
CA TYR A 11 -34.51 27.69 -6.93
C TYR A 11 -34.66 26.18 -7.02
N LEU A 12 -35.28 25.66 -8.08
CA LEU A 12 -35.37 24.19 -8.32
C LEU A 12 -33.99 23.53 -8.46
N PHE A 13 -33.06 24.18 -9.13
CA PHE A 13 -31.68 23.70 -9.23
C PHE A 13 -30.98 23.69 -7.87
N LEU A 14 -31.12 24.77 -7.07
CA LEU A 14 -30.54 24.81 -5.73
C LEU A 14 -31.13 23.75 -4.79
N ILE A 15 -32.45 23.55 -4.85
CA ILE A 15 -33.15 22.52 -4.08
C ILE A 15 -32.60 21.10 -4.51
N LEU A 16 -32.46 20.87 -5.81
CA LEU A 16 -31.91 19.62 -6.32
C LEU A 16 -30.48 19.39 -5.85
N VAL A 17 -29.61 20.40 -5.87
CA VAL A 17 -28.25 20.34 -5.36
C VAL A 17 -28.22 20.07 -3.85
N CYS A 18 -29.05 20.74 -3.07
CA CYS A 18 -29.19 20.46 -1.63
C CYS A 18 -29.67 19.03 -1.37
N PHE A 19 -30.66 18.57 -2.14
CA PHE A 19 -31.22 17.23 -2.01
C PHE A 19 -30.17 16.13 -2.35
N LEU A 20 -29.35 16.33 -3.38
CA LEU A 20 -28.26 15.41 -3.72
C LEU A 20 -27.22 15.30 -2.61
N ASN A 21 -26.94 16.39 -1.88
CA ASN A 21 -26.00 16.36 -0.75
C ASN A 21 -26.55 15.60 0.48
N LEU A 22 -27.88 15.45 0.62
CA LEU A 22 -28.49 14.69 1.73
C LEU A 22 -28.33 13.16 1.56
N PHE A 23 -28.00 12.69 0.38
CA PHE A 23 -27.74 11.28 0.08
C PHE A 23 -26.24 10.93 0.06
N SER A 24 -25.37 11.86 0.43
CA SER A 24 -23.95 11.56 0.63
C SER A 24 -23.81 10.68 1.87
N THR A 25 -23.97 9.38 1.69
CA THR A 25 -23.56 8.41 2.70
C THR A 25 -22.04 8.45 2.77
N SER A 26 -21.50 8.73 3.95
CA SER A 26 -20.08 8.49 4.23
C SER A 26 -19.84 6.98 4.07
N SER A 27 -19.43 6.55 2.91
CA SER A 27 -18.91 5.20 2.75
C SER A 27 -17.60 5.16 3.53
N ILE A 28 -17.64 4.58 4.73
CA ILE A 28 -16.43 4.19 5.43
C ILE A 28 -15.91 3.01 4.63
N SER A 29 -15.09 3.30 3.64
CA SER A 29 -14.46 2.30 2.78
C SER A 29 -13.29 1.69 3.56
N HIS A 30 -13.33 0.37 3.77
CA HIS A 30 -12.19 -0.40 4.27
C HIS A 30 -11.17 -0.59 3.14
N GLU A 31 -10.58 0.52 2.70
CA GLU A 31 -9.60 0.53 1.62
C GLU A 31 -8.39 -0.34 1.96
N ILE A 32 -8.01 -1.19 1.02
CA ILE A 32 -6.81 -2.03 1.15
C ILE A 32 -5.59 -1.18 0.83
N LYS A 33 -4.81 -0.87 1.86
CA LYS A 33 -3.56 -0.11 1.72
C LYS A 33 -2.41 -1.04 1.37
N PRO A 34 -1.39 -0.56 0.61
CA PRO A 34 -0.16 -1.29 0.42
C PRO A 34 0.50 -1.63 1.76
N SER A 35 1.02 -2.84 1.88
CA SER A 35 1.89 -3.19 3.00
C SER A 35 3.23 -2.47 2.89
N ILE A 36 3.94 -2.32 4.01
CA ILE A 36 5.26 -1.68 4.02
C ILE A 36 6.25 -2.63 4.68
N ALA A 37 7.30 -2.98 3.95
CA ALA A 37 8.40 -3.80 4.43
C ALA A 37 9.66 -2.95 4.58
N ASP A 38 10.00 -2.63 5.81
CA ASP A 38 11.29 -2.05 6.15
C ASP A 38 12.32 -3.17 6.29
N PHE A 39 13.47 -3.05 5.61
CA PHE A 39 14.54 -4.00 5.73
C PHE A 39 15.85 -3.36 6.19
N THR A 40 16.60 -4.11 6.97
CA THR A 40 17.97 -3.79 7.40
C THR A 40 18.82 -5.04 7.25
N TYR A 41 20.12 -4.87 7.13
CA TYR A 41 21.02 -6.02 7.08
C TYR A 41 22.30 -5.73 7.87
N ASP A 42 22.86 -6.79 8.41
CA ASP A 42 24.17 -6.84 9.05
C ASP A 42 25.00 -7.97 8.43
N GLU A 43 26.12 -8.36 9.04
CA GLU A 43 27.00 -9.42 8.53
C GLU A 43 26.34 -10.80 8.53
N SER A 44 25.32 -11.03 9.35
CA SER A 44 24.72 -12.35 9.59
C SER A 44 23.28 -12.47 9.11
N TYR A 45 22.53 -11.37 9.08
CA TYR A 45 21.11 -11.41 8.84
C TYR A 45 20.59 -10.29 7.94
N LEU A 46 19.66 -10.63 7.07
CA LEU A 46 18.75 -9.69 6.43
C LEU A 46 17.44 -9.70 7.25
N ASN A 47 17.13 -8.58 7.88
CA ASN A 47 16.01 -8.42 8.80
C ASN A 47 14.88 -7.66 8.10
N PHE A 48 13.65 -8.10 8.30
CA PHE A 48 12.45 -7.42 7.82
C PHE A 48 11.52 -7.08 8.97
N LYS A 49 10.92 -5.89 8.88
CA LYS A 49 9.74 -5.47 9.63
C LYS A 49 8.65 -5.14 8.63
N ILE A 50 7.63 -5.98 8.52
CA ILE A 50 6.51 -5.75 7.60
C ILE A 50 5.32 -5.23 8.40
N ARG A 51 4.79 -4.07 8.01
CA ARG A 51 3.49 -3.57 8.43
C ARG A 51 2.45 -4.02 7.40
N LEU A 52 1.49 -4.79 7.83
CA LEU A 52 0.45 -5.38 6.98
C LEU A 52 -0.89 -5.47 7.74
N ASN A 53 -1.95 -5.84 7.01
CA ASN A 53 -3.25 -6.18 7.59
C ASN A 53 -3.34 -7.71 7.74
N ALA A 54 -3.20 -8.19 9.00
CA ALA A 54 -3.24 -9.63 9.28
C ALA A 54 -4.61 -10.25 9.00
N GLU A 55 -5.69 -9.54 9.29
CA GLU A 55 -7.06 -9.99 9.04
C GLU A 55 -7.30 -10.24 7.54
N LEU A 56 -6.72 -9.39 6.67
CA LEU A 56 -6.79 -9.54 5.22
C LEU A 56 -6.12 -10.85 4.76
N ILE A 57 -4.91 -11.10 5.26
CA ILE A 57 -4.15 -12.30 4.92
C ILE A 57 -4.85 -13.56 5.44
N LEU A 58 -5.28 -13.56 6.69
CA LEU A 58 -5.96 -14.70 7.32
C LEU A 58 -7.33 -14.99 6.71
N SER A 59 -8.04 -13.98 6.22
CA SER A 59 -9.32 -14.15 5.52
C SER A 59 -9.18 -14.65 4.09
N ASN A 60 -7.95 -14.76 3.55
CA ASN A 60 -7.69 -15.11 2.15
C ASN A 60 -8.36 -14.19 1.12
N ILE A 61 -8.63 -12.94 1.48
CA ILE A 61 -9.12 -11.95 0.52
C ILE A 61 -8.01 -11.65 -0.50
N ASP A 62 -8.33 -11.76 -1.78
CA ASP A 62 -7.41 -11.42 -2.86
C ASP A 62 -7.32 -9.89 -3.03
N ALA A 63 -6.34 -9.27 -2.36
CA ALA A 63 -6.07 -7.84 -2.42
C ALA A 63 -5.63 -7.33 -3.81
N SER A 64 -5.40 -8.22 -4.76
CA SER A 64 -5.09 -7.82 -6.15
C SER A 64 -6.35 -7.57 -6.99
N THR A 65 -7.51 -8.06 -6.55
CA THR A 65 -8.77 -8.01 -7.30
C THR A 65 -9.79 -7.05 -6.72
N VAL A 66 -9.66 -6.72 -5.43
CA VAL A 66 -10.59 -5.81 -4.74
C VAL A 66 -9.81 -4.62 -4.15
N SER A 67 -10.42 -3.44 -4.20
CA SER A 67 -9.83 -2.23 -3.61
C SER A 67 -10.25 -2.02 -2.15
N ASN A 68 -11.29 -2.74 -1.72
CA ASN A 68 -11.83 -2.63 -0.38
C ASN A 68 -12.35 -4.03 0.05
N THR A 69 -12.24 -4.33 1.36
CA THR A 69 -12.59 -5.65 1.90
C THR A 69 -14.09 -5.95 1.83
N ASP A 70 -14.96 -4.93 1.88
CA ASP A 70 -16.42 -5.08 1.81
C ASP A 70 -16.89 -5.57 0.45
N SER A 71 -16.09 -5.35 -0.60
CA SER A 71 -16.38 -5.82 -1.96
C SER A 71 -16.06 -7.31 -2.17
N SER A 72 -15.43 -7.95 -1.18
CA SER A 72 -15.06 -9.37 -1.24
C SER A 72 -16.21 -10.26 -0.78
N SER A 73 -16.38 -11.43 -1.40
CA SER A 73 -17.26 -12.49 -0.89
C SER A 73 -16.81 -13.06 0.48
N LEU A 74 -15.58 -12.75 0.90
CA LEU A 74 -14.99 -13.17 2.17
C LEU A 74 -15.03 -12.07 3.25
N SER A 75 -15.76 -10.97 3.03
CA SER A 75 -15.89 -9.85 3.97
C SER A 75 -16.38 -10.29 5.36
N GLU A 76 -17.35 -11.21 5.44
CA GLU A 76 -17.83 -11.73 6.73
C GLU A 76 -16.75 -12.48 7.51
N ILE A 77 -15.81 -13.14 6.85
CA ILE A 77 -14.67 -13.83 7.49
C ILE A 77 -13.67 -12.78 7.98
N TYR A 78 -13.41 -11.77 7.17
CA TYR A 78 -12.56 -10.64 7.55
C TYR A 78 -13.10 -9.94 8.80
N ASP A 79 -14.40 -9.67 8.87
CA ASP A 79 -15.03 -9.03 10.04
C ASP A 79 -14.94 -9.88 11.31
N LYS A 80 -15.00 -11.21 11.19
CA LYS A 80 -14.76 -12.11 12.34
C LYS A 80 -13.34 -11.99 12.89
N PHE A 81 -12.33 -11.80 12.04
CA PHE A 81 -10.96 -11.58 12.51
C PHE A 81 -10.78 -10.19 13.15
N ARG A 82 -11.50 -9.17 12.65
CA ARG A 82 -11.41 -7.80 13.19
C ARG A 82 -11.87 -7.68 14.63
N ILE A 83 -12.84 -8.48 15.07
CA ILE A 83 -13.36 -8.45 16.44
C ILE A 83 -12.51 -9.28 17.41
N LEU A 84 -11.52 -10.03 16.95
CA LEU A 84 -10.62 -10.78 17.82
C LEU A 84 -9.78 -9.85 18.69
N SER A 85 -9.42 -10.33 19.86
CA SER A 85 -8.45 -9.62 20.69
C SER A 85 -7.09 -9.56 20.00
N LYS A 86 -6.27 -8.57 20.36
CA LYS A 86 -4.89 -8.46 19.91
C LYS A 86 -4.14 -9.79 20.02
N LYS A 87 -4.23 -10.41 21.20
CA LYS A 87 -3.53 -11.66 21.51
C LYS A 87 -4.01 -12.83 20.65
N ASP A 88 -5.32 -12.97 20.47
CA ASP A 88 -5.88 -14.07 19.67
C ASP A 88 -5.48 -13.93 18.19
N LEU A 89 -5.46 -12.72 17.67
CA LEU A 89 -5.04 -12.48 16.29
C LEU A 89 -3.53 -12.70 16.11
N GLU A 90 -2.69 -12.30 17.07
CA GLU A 90 -1.26 -12.60 17.09
C GLU A 90 -1.00 -14.10 17.05
N GLU A 91 -1.70 -14.85 17.91
CA GLU A 91 -1.57 -16.31 17.99
C GLU A 91 -2.03 -16.99 16.70
N MET A 92 -3.16 -16.59 16.14
CA MET A 92 -3.64 -17.13 14.86
C MET A 92 -2.66 -16.85 13.72
N PHE A 93 -2.12 -15.64 13.64
CA PHE A 93 -1.15 -15.30 12.61
C PHE A 93 0.14 -16.10 12.75
N GLN A 94 0.64 -16.28 13.97
CA GLN A 94 1.82 -17.09 14.25
C GLN A 94 1.61 -18.57 13.93
N ASN A 95 0.43 -19.13 14.25
CA ASN A 95 0.08 -20.51 13.91
C ASN A 95 -0.03 -20.73 12.40
N SER A 96 -0.43 -19.71 11.64
CA SER A 96 -0.51 -19.73 10.18
C SER A 96 0.83 -19.37 9.50
N TRP A 97 1.88 -19.06 10.25
CA TRP A 97 3.14 -18.55 9.70
C TRP A 97 3.79 -19.49 8.68
N SER A 98 3.70 -20.80 8.89
CA SER A 98 4.26 -21.78 7.94
C SER A 98 3.67 -21.63 6.53
N GLU A 99 2.35 -21.42 6.46
CA GLU A 99 1.65 -21.19 5.20
C GLU A 99 1.95 -19.78 4.66
N ILE A 100 1.87 -18.76 5.51
CA ILE A 100 2.14 -17.37 5.12
C ILE A 100 3.55 -17.22 4.56
N SER A 101 4.54 -17.79 5.24
CA SER A 101 5.95 -17.69 4.80
C SER A 101 6.23 -18.44 3.50
N SER A 102 5.49 -19.51 3.19
CA SER A 102 5.60 -20.21 1.91
C SER A 102 5.18 -19.35 0.71
N ASN A 103 4.41 -18.30 0.96
CA ASN A 103 3.94 -17.32 -0.02
C ASN A 103 4.88 -16.10 -0.14
N ILE A 104 6.00 -16.09 0.57
CA ILE A 104 7.04 -15.05 0.51
C ILE A 104 8.33 -15.71 -0.02
N ASP A 105 8.87 -15.15 -1.10
CA ASP A 105 10.10 -15.64 -1.73
C ASP A 105 11.20 -14.59 -1.57
N ILE A 106 12.22 -14.93 -0.80
CA ILE A 106 13.42 -14.10 -0.63
C ILE A 106 14.60 -14.92 -1.16
N LYS A 107 15.23 -14.40 -2.20
CA LYS A 107 16.40 -15.03 -2.80
C LYS A 107 17.64 -14.22 -2.47
N ILE A 108 18.68 -14.92 -1.99
CA ILE A 108 20.04 -14.40 -1.84
C ILE A 108 20.86 -15.01 -2.96
N ASN A 109 21.50 -14.17 -3.79
CA ASN A 109 22.28 -14.64 -4.95
C ASN A 109 21.47 -15.61 -5.86
N ASN A 110 20.17 -15.34 -6.06
CA ASN A 110 19.20 -16.15 -6.81
C ASN A 110 18.79 -17.50 -6.16
N GLU A 111 19.20 -17.76 -4.91
CA GLU A 111 18.76 -18.96 -4.17
C GLU A 111 17.70 -18.58 -3.14
N THR A 112 16.54 -19.25 -3.16
CA THR A 112 15.49 -19.07 -2.15
C THR A 112 16.00 -19.48 -0.77
N LYS A 113 15.87 -18.59 0.20
CA LYS A 113 16.30 -18.79 1.58
C LYS A 113 15.13 -18.98 2.53
N LYS A 114 15.40 -19.72 3.62
CA LYS A 114 14.41 -19.94 4.69
C LYS A 114 14.17 -18.65 5.47
N ILE A 115 12.89 -18.35 5.70
CA ILE A 115 12.44 -17.23 6.49
C ILE A 115 12.16 -17.67 7.93
N ASN A 116 12.77 -17.00 8.90
CA ASN A 116 12.60 -17.29 10.32
C ASN A 116 11.82 -16.18 11.01
N LEU A 117 10.61 -16.48 11.48
CA LEU A 117 9.79 -15.54 12.25
C LEU A 117 10.50 -15.22 13.58
N ILE A 118 10.50 -13.95 13.96
CA ILE A 118 11.00 -13.47 15.25
C ILE A 118 9.81 -13.20 16.17
N LYS A 119 8.87 -12.37 15.71
CA LYS A 119 7.66 -12.01 16.46
C LYS A 119 6.60 -11.40 15.56
N THR A 120 5.38 -11.36 16.06
CA THR A 120 4.24 -10.64 15.49
C THR A 120 3.68 -9.71 16.55
N GLU A 121 3.36 -8.48 16.19
CA GLU A 121 2.77 -7.47 17.07
C GLU A 121 1.55 -6.87 16.37
N VAL A 122 0.38 -7.07 16.91
CA VAL A 122 -0.88 -6.48 16.44
C VAL A 122 -1.16 -5.19 17.21
N GLU A 123 -1.57 -4.12 16.55
CA GLU A 123 -2.00 -2.91 17.24
C GLU A 123 -3.28 -3.14 18.02
N ASP A 124 -3.36 -2.52 19.21
CA ASP A 124 -4.57 -2.52 20.00
C ASP A 124 -5.43 -1.32 19.59
N ILE A 125 -6.58 -1.59 18.99
CA ILE A 125 -7.50 -0.55 18.51
C ILE A 125 -8.81 -0.60 19.31
N LYS A 126 -9.36 0.59 19.60
CA LYS A 126 -10.67 0.74 20.24
C LYS A 126 -11.82 0.80 19.21
N ASN A 127 -11.52 1.17 17.98
CA ASN A 127 -12.50 1.28 16.90
C ASN A 127 -12.28 0.17 15.87
N PHE A 128 -13.18 -0.81 15.83
CA PHE A 128 -13.14 -1.92 14.89
C PHE A 128 -13.54 -1.54 13.45
N GLU A 129 -13.96 -0.31 13.20
CA GLU A 129 -14.20 0.18 11.83
C GLU A 129 -12.91 0.56 11.10
N ILE A 130 -11.79 0.67 11.82
CA ILE A 130 -10.47 0.97 11.26
C ILE A 130 -9.67 -0.33 11.20
N SER A 131 -8.99 -0.59 10.07
CA SER A 131 -8.07 -1.72 9.97
C SER A 131 -6.90 -1.55 10.94
N ARG A 132 -6.52 -2.65 11.63
CA ARG A 132 -5.36 -2.68 12.52
C ARG A 132 -4.09 -2.88 11.73
N ASP A 133 -3.03 -2.18 12.11
CA ASP A 133 -1.71 -2.51 11.62
C ASP A 133 -1.14 -3.70 12.42
N THR A 134 -0.60 -4.66 11.69
CA THR A 134 0.16 -5.77 12.25
C THR A 134 1.60 -5.68 11.81
N HIS A 135 2.52 -5.69 12.77
CA HIS A 135 3.96 -5.68 12.54
C HIS A 135 4.51 -7.10 12.65
N VAL A 136 5.03 -7.61 11.54
CA VAL A 136 5.64 -8.94 11.46
C VAL A 136 7.15 -8.78 11.33
N TYR A 137 7.90 -9.39 12.25
CA TYR A 137 9.36 -9.35 12.26
C TYR A 137 9.90 -10.73 11.91
N PHE A 138 10.70 -10.80 10.88
CA PHE A 138 11.36 -12.02 10.48
C PHE A 138 12.77 -11.74 9.94
N ARG A 139 13.56 -12.77 9.80
CA ARG A 139 14.93 -12.66 9.27
C ARG A 139 15.30 -13.82 8.38
N VAL A 140 16.27 -13.54 7.52
CA VAL A 140 16.93 -14.49 6.63
C VAL A 140 18.40 -14.54 6.98
N LEU A 141 19.00 -15.73 7.06
CA LEU A 141 20.42 -15.90 7.33
C LEU A 141 21.23 -15.51 6.08
N LEU A 142 22.24 -14.68 6.28
CA LEU A 142 23.27 -14.36 5.30
C LEU A 142 24.49 -15.22 5.51
N ASP A 143 25.23 -15.47 4.45
CA ASP A 143 26.56 -16.09 4.47
C ASP A 143 27.60 -15.09 3.94
N GLU A 144 28.88 -15.44 4.06
CA GLU A 144 30.00 -14.56 3.66
C GLU A 144 29.99 -14.20 2.16
N ASN A 145 29.31 -15.00 1.33
CA ASN A 145 29.20 -14.79 -0.10
C ASN A 145 27.90 -14.08 -0.50
N SER A 146 27.08 -13.64 0.46
CA SER A 146 25.83 -12.93 0.17
C SER A 146 26.14 -11.56 -0.44
N GLU A 147 25.71 -11.34 -1.69
CA GLU A 147 26.01 -10.11 -2.42
C GLU A 147 24.76 -9.27 -2.67
N GLN A 148 23.62 -9.93 -2.92
CA GLN A 148 22.37 -9.28 -3.28
C GLN A 148 21.17 -10.14 -2.92
N PHE A 149 20.01 -9.49 -2.79
CA PHE A 149 18.74 -10.18 -2.59
C PHE A 149 17.63 -9.62 -3.49
N THR A 150 16.60 -10.46 -3.72
CA THR A 150 15.30 -10.06 -4.25
C THR A 150 14.20 -10.50 -3.29
N PHE A 151 13.08 -9.79 -3.37
CA PHE A 151 11.89 -10.05 -2.57
C PHE A 151 10.68 -10.17 -3.47
N ARG A 152 9.82 -11.15 -3.20
CA ARG A 152 8.50 -11.29 -3.80
C ARG A 152 7.55 -11.92 -2.78
N TRP A 153 6.29 -11.52 -2.80
CA TRP A 153 5.24 -12.28 -2.16
C TRP A 153 4.09 -12.58 -3.12
N VAL A 154 3.20 -13.49 -2.70
CA VAL A 154 2.09 -13.93 -3.55
C VAL A 154 1.18 -12.75 -3.92
N LYS A 155 0.60 -12.81 -5.12
CA LYS A 155 -0.25 -11.76 -5.67
C LYS A 155 -1.42 -11.38 -4.75
N ASN A 156 -2.01 -12.37 -4.08
CA ASN A 156 -3.20 -12.17 -3.24
C ASN A 156 -2.96 -11.26 -2.02
N TYR A 157 -1.71 -11.10 -1.57
CA TYR A 157 -1.38 -10.22 -0.44
C TYR A 157 -1.36 -8.74 -0.82
N GLY A 158 -1.58 -8.42 -2.10
CA GLY A 158 -1.63 -7.05 -2.60
C GLY A 158 -0.26 -6.42 -2.84
N PRO A 159 -0.23 -5.11 -3.09
CA PRO A 159 1.01 -4.38 -3.32
C PRO A 159 1.79 -4.18 -2.01
N ILE A 160 3.13 -4.03 -2.14
CA ILE A 160 4.02 -3.80 -1.02
C ILE A 160 5.08 -2.76 -1.36
N ILE A 161 5.45 -1.94 -0.39
CA ILE A 161 6.55 -0.98 -0.48
C ILE A 161 7.73 -1.55 0.29
N LEU A 162 8.83 -1.82 -0.39
CA LEU A 162 10.10 -2.16 0.24
C LEU A 162 10.88 -0.89 0.54
N ARG A 163 11.39 -0.74 1.76
CA ARG A 163 12.20 0.40 2.17
C ARG A 163 13.45 -0.08 2.90
N GLU A 164 14.58 0.39 2.45
CA GLU A 164 15.80 0.26 3.24
C GLU A 164 15.68 1.17 4.48
N ASN A 165 15.98 0.63 5.65
CA ASN A 165 16.02 1.37 6.89
C ASN A 165 17.44 1.28 7.46
N ASN A 166 18.28 2.28 7.15
CA ASN A 166 19.67 2.31 7.59
C ASN A 166 19.97 3.70 8.17
N ASN A 167 20.12 3.76 9.50
CA ASN A 167 20.37 5.02 10.21
C ASN A 167 21.73 5.66 9.87
N ASN A 168 22.63 4.94 9.21
CA ASN A 168 23.95 5.42 8.81
C ASN A 168 23.96 6.02 7.40
N LYS A 169 22.84 5.96 6.66
CA LYS A 169 22.69 6.54 5.33
C LYS A 169 21.83 7.79 5.39
N LEU A 170 22.09 8.73 4.47
CA LEU A 170 21.21 9.88 4.27
C LEU A 170 19.86 9.41 3.65
N GLU A 171 18.79 10.14 3.88
CA GLU A 171 17.45 9.74 3.40
C GLU A 171 17.39 9.59 1.86
N ASP A 172 18.14 10.36 1.12
CA ASP A 172 18.26 10.31 -0.34
C ASP A 172 19.10 9.12 -0.86
N GLU A 173 19.86 8.48 0.01
CA GLU A 173 20.63 7.26 -0.28
C GLU A 173 19.84 5.98 0.00
N LEU A 174 18.73 6.07 0.75
CA LEU A 174 17.90 4.93 1.09
C LEU A 174 17.10 4.44 -0.12
N VAL A 175 17.07 3.13 -0.32
CA VAL A 175 16.34 2.54 -1.42
C VAL A 175 14.89 2.31 -1.02
N THR A 176 13.97 2.79 -1.88
CA THR A 176 12.55 2.51 -1.75
C THR A 176 12.01 2.00 -3.08
N GLU A 177 11.27 0.89 -3.04
CA GLU A 177 10.66 0.30 -4.22
C GLU A 177 9.20 -0.08 -3.96
N TYR A 178 8.29 0.38 -4.82
CA TYR A 178 6.90 -0.07 -4.83
C TYR A 178 6.75 -1.29 -5.73
N LEU A 179 6.28 -2.39 -5.18
CA LEU A 179 6.00 -3.62 -5.91
C LEU A 179 4.49 -3.78 -6.07
N GLN A 180 4.06 -3.94 -7.30
CA GLN A 180 2.72 -4.40 -7.59
C GLN A 180 2.54 -5.85 -7.13
N SER A 181 1.30 -6.24 -6.89
CA SER A 181 0.93 -7.58 -6.40
C SER A 181 1.60 -8.71 -7.18
N GLY A 182 2.42 -9.51 -6.52
CA GLY A 182 3.10 -10.67 -7.09
C GLY A 182 4.35 -10.38 -7.93
N ILE A 183 4.76 -9.12 -8.05
CA ILE A 183 5.96 -8.74 -8.80
C ILE A 183 7.20 -8.89 -7.91
N GLU A 184 8.26 -9.46 -8.48
CA GLU A 184 9.58 -9.56 -7.83
C GLU A 184 10.28 -8.20 -7.85
N SER A 185 10.97 -7.86 -6.77
CA SER A 185 11.74 -6.64 -6.65
C SER A 185 12.93 -6.59 -7.61
N SER A 186 13.49 -5.40 -7.79
CA SER A 186 14.85 -5.26 -8.29
C SER A 186 15.84 -5.95 -7.33
N GLN A 187 17.06 -6.19 -7.80
CA GLN A 187 18.14 -6.71 -6.97
C GLN A 187 18.65 -5.62 -6.03
N PHE A 188 18.61 -5.88 -4.73
CA PHE A 188 19.20 -5.03 -3.69
C PHE A 188 20.59 -5.58 -3.35
N SER A 189 21.63 -4.77 -3.54
CA SER A 189 23.01 -5.15 -3.20
C SER A 189 23.32 -4.84 -1.75
N PHE A 190 24.00 -5.77 -1.07
CA PHE A 190 24.58 -5.53 0.26
C PHE A 190 25.87 -4.71 0.20
N LYS A 191 26.54 -4.68 -0.96
CA LYS A 191 27.70 -3.83 -1.21
C LYS A 191 27.26 -2.48 -1.75
N GLU A 192 27.74 -1.41 -1.17
CA GLU A 192 27.40 -0.04 -1.60
C GLU A 192 27.80 0.20 -3.06
N ASN A 193 26.82 0.40 -3.93
CA ASN A 193 26.99 0.92 -5.28
C ASN A 193 26.00 2.08 -5.51
N ASN A 194 26.50 3.31 -5.26
CA ASN A 194 25.65 4.50 -5.11
C ASN A 194 25.26 5.23 -6.40
N PHE A 195 25.60 4.79 -7.61
CA PHE A 195 25.52 5.71 -8.76
C PHE A 195 24.40 5.48 -9.78
N SER A 196 23.74 4.32 -9.84
CA SER A 196 22.72 4.08 -10.88
C SER A 196 21.26 4.05 -10.39
N LYS A 197 21.03 4.07 -9.09
CA LYS A 197 19.70 3.80 -8.48
C LYS A 197 18.73 4.97 -8.59
N THR A 198 19.19 6.21 -8.47
CA THR A 198 18.31 7.39 -8.37
C THR A 198 17.54 7.69 -9.65
N PHE A 199 18.18 7.58 -10.81
CA PHE A 199 17.53 7.88 -12.10
C PHE A 199 16.49 6.81 -12.49
N ASN A 200 16.81 5.52 -12.26
CA ASN A 200 15.88 4.42 -12.53
C ASN A 200 14.67 4.47 -11.59
N SER A 201 14.86 4.86 -10.33
CA SER A 201 13.77 5.04 -9.36
C SER A 201 12.84 6.18 -9.79
N PHE A 202 13.39 7.34 -10.20
CA PHE A 202 12.58 8.45 -10.69
C PHE A 202 11.73 8.07 -11.92
N ALA A 203 12.33 7.43 -12.92
CA ALA A 203 11.60 6.99 -14.11
C ALA A 203 10.49 5.99 -13.76
N LYS A 204 10.76 5.05 -12.83
CA LYS A 204 9.79 4.07 -12.35
C LYS A 204 8.63 4.73 -11.61
N PHE A 205 8.90 5.65 -10.68
CA PHE A 205 7.85 6.39 -9.96
C PHE A 205 7.05 7.32 -10.87
N PHE A 206 7.68 7.91 -11.88
CA PHE A 206 7.00 8.70 -12.89
C PHE A 206 5.99 7.86 -13.70
N VAL A 207 6.42 6.69 -14.17
CA VAL A 207 5.53 5.75 -14.90
C VAL A 207 4.41 5.24 -13.99
N LEU A 208 4.71 4.86 -12.75
CA LEU A 208 3.71 4.43 -11.77
C LEU A 208 2.70 5.54 -11.46
N GLY A 209 3.17 6.79 -11.32
CA GLY A 209 2.30 7.95 -11.15
C GLY A 209 1.34 8.13 -12.32
N ILE A 210 1.84 8.02 -13.55
CA ILE A 210 1.00 8.06 -14.76
C ILE A 210 -0.02 6.92 -14.76
N GLN A 211 0.40 5.69 -14.49
CA GLN A 211 -0.48 4.52 -14.47
C GLN A 211 -1.53 4.59 -13.34
N HIS A 212 -1.22 5.25 -12.24
CA HIS A 212 -2.18 5.48 -11.16
C HIS A 212 -3.22 6.53 -11.55
N ILE A 213 -2.79 7.62 -12.19
CA ILE A 213 -3.66 8.76 -12.54
C ILE A 213 -4.56 8.44 -13.75
N ILE A 214 -4.03 7.82 -14.81
CA ILE A 214 -4.76 7.67 -16.07
C ILE A 214 -5.97 6.72 -15.97
N PRO A 215 -5.90 5.50 -15.38
CA PRO A 215 -7.12 4.67 -15.32
C PRO A 215 -8.04 4.97 -14.14
N LYS A 216 -7.51 5.44 -13.00
CA LYS A 216 -8.27 5.58 -11.74
C LYS A 216 -8.53 7.01 -11.30
N GLY A 217 -7.83 7.98 -11.85
CA GLY A 217 -7.87 9.39 -11.44
C GLY A 217 -8.35 10.33 -12.54
N LEU A 218 -9.31 9.90 -13.37
CA LEU A 218 -9.94 10.77 -14.38
C LEU A 218 -10.56 12.03 -13.76
N ASP A 219 -11.04 11.94 -12.54
CA ASP A 219 -11.52 13.05 -11.71
C ASP A 219 -10.40 14.07 -11.42
N HIS A 220 -9.18 13.64 -11.13
CA HIS A 220 -8.02 14.52 -10.95
C HIS A 220 -7.63 15.22 -12.26
N ILE A 221 -7.67 14.52 -13.38
CA ILE A 221 -7.42 15.10 -14.70
C ILE A 221 -8.50 16.13 -15.04
N LEU A 222 -9.78 15.80 -14.78
CA LEU A 222 -10.90 16.72 -15.00
C LEU A 222 -10.82 17.93 -14.07
N PHE A 223 -10.36 17.75 -12.82
CA PHE A 223 -10.14 18.84 -11.88
C PHE A 223 -9.05 19.79 -12.38
N ILE A 224 -7.89 19.29 -12.79
CA ILE A 224 -6.79 20.08 -13.35
C ILE A 224 -7.24 20.78 -14.63
N PHE A 225 -7.98 20.09 -15.49
CA PHE A 225 -8.54 20.65 -16.72
C PHE A 225 -9.57 21.74 -16.42
N GLY A 226 -10.40 21.54 -15.39
CA GLY A 226 -11.32 22.54 -14.88
C GLY A 226 -10.59 23.81 -14.40
N LEU A 227 -9.54 23.67 -13.60
CA LEU A 227 -8.69 24.79 -13.16
C LEU A 227 -8.04 25.50 -14.34
N PHE A 228 -7.60 24.76 -15.35
CA PHE A 228 -7.04 25.33 -16.59
C PHE A 228 -8.06 26.17 -17.36
N LEU A 229 -9.29 25.69 -17.49
CA LEU A 229 -10.37 26.42 -18.17
C LEU A 229 -10.81 27.68 -17.41
N PHE A 230 -10.76 27.68 -16.08
CA PHE A 230 -11.08 28.83 -15.24
C PHE A 230 -9.93 29.81 -15.06
N SER A 231 -8.69 29.39 -15.38
CA SER A 231 -7.52 30.26 -15.25
C SER A 231 -7.31 31.13 -16.48
N ALA A 232 -7.43 32.44 -16.32
CA ALA A 232 -7.18 33.40 -17.41
C ALA A 232 -5.70 33.52 -17.83
N SER A 233 -4.77 32.80 -17.17
CA SER A 233 -3.35 32.85 -17.46
C SER A 233 -2.61 31.61 -16.97
N LEU A 234 -2.04 30.85 -17.88
CA LEU A 234 -1.15 29.69 -17.64
C LEU A 234 -0.02 30.01 -16.66
N LYS A 235 0.51 31.22 -16.70
CA LYS A 235 1.62 31.65 -15.84
C LYS A 235 1.25 31.66 -14.34
N LYS A 236 0.00 31.97 -14.02
CA LYS A 236 -0.52 31.94 -12.64
C LYS A 236 -0.79 30.51 -12.13
N LEU A 237 -1.11 29.59 -13.04
CA LEU A 237 -1.39 28.20 -12.70
C LEU A 237 -0.09 27.42 -12.34
N ILE A 238 1.03 27.76 -12.98
CA ILE A 238 2.34 27.09 -12.78
C ILE A 238 3.04 27.61 -11.51
N THR A 239 2.62 28.76 -10.97
CA THR A 239 3.24 29.39 -9.79
C THR A 239 2.43 29.19 -8.50
N GLN A 240 1.34 28.46 -8.53
CA GLN A 240 0.57 27.99 -7.36
C GLN A 240 1.00 26.60 -6.95
#